data_1b7877f94ad338ee8e2733b13c39e272
#
_entry.id   1b7877f94ad338ee8e2733b13c39e272
#
_cell.length_a   1.000
_cell.length_b   1.000
_cell.length_c   1.000
_cell.angle_alpha   90.00
_cell.angle_beta   90.00
_cell.angle_gamma   90.00
#
_symmetry.space_group_name_H-M   'P 1'
#
loop_
_entity.id
_entity.type
_entity.pdbx_description
1 polymer ?
#
loop_
_entity_poly.entity_id
_entity_poly.type
_entity_poly.pdbx_seq_one_letter_code
_entity_poly.pdbx_strand_id
1 'polypeptide(L)'
;LIGLNIWQNLKVEEIIEHLNYIPDNLASKHLQIFLNELYISASVPPEGESNQILKLLETRLFKIKNSGNSKNLYRLVSQLPKSNRWEIWRKWQIEYELINRKDKKACEFIKVESKSNFKNFWQMARIFCLSIEGKRDQSEFILDLIKSRGFNDKIFEELFQSIYNEVNDLNFEDKKNKIQPLHIVMMDTLKIPIKANYIAHLGIEYTDSLLSLNYLSSKARAFLLDKQLNYSFVSVEQIIENYKSVADGNVDFEKSFSNFLEKPNGYNRANVWLSIINIKDNIKKVNSIFKMIKSETNNGRFNDVIGLYLNLLNEIDNSSLPQELNQSIDRLKIASNPDLYPNNNFANTIALVEGKTWDINLISREKAWPLIPIIEKAGMIEPNSIKWMNYLKDIKE
;
A
#
# COMPACT_ATOMS: atom_id res chain seq x y z
N LEU A 1 -1.42 -22.21 -1.31
CA LEU A 1 -1.61 -22.32 0.16
C LEU A 1 -0.30 -22.75 0.80
N ILE A 2 0.22 -21.94 1.72
CA ILE A 2 1.44 -22.25 2.47
C ILE A 2 1.12 -23.35 3.48
N GLY A 3 1.96 -24.38 3.53
CA GLY A 3 1.74 -25.56 4.37
C GLY A 3 1.78 -25.23 5.88
N LEU A 4 1.05 -26.01 6.69
CA LEU A 4 1.00 -25.84 8.14
C LEU A 4 2.36 -25.99 8.83
N ASN A 5 3.31 -26.67 8.20
CA ASN A 5 4.61 -27.04 8.79
C ASN A 5 5.77 -26.15 8.33
N ILE A 6 5.48 -24.95 7.79
CA ILE A 6 6.51 -24.08 7.21
C ILE A 6 7.61 -23.69 8.19
N TRP A 7 7.30 -23.64 9.49
CA TRP A 7 8.24 -23.30 10.56
C TRP A 7 8.78 -24.52 11.30
N GLN A 8 8.39 -25.73 10.88
CA GLN A 8 8.80 -26.97 11.55
C GLN A 8 10.32 -27.14 11.46
N ASN A 9 10.95 -27.56 12.57
CA ASN A 9 12.39 -27.76 12.72
C ASN A 9 13.25 -26.47 12.57
N LEU A 10 12.64 -25.31 12.62
CA LEU A 10 13.36 -24.02 12.66
C LEU A 10 13.30 -23.42 14.04
N LYS A 11 14.37 -22.70 14.43
CA LYS A 11 14.40 -21.94 15.69
C LYS A 11 13.74 -20.58 15.49
N VAL A 12 13.04 -20.12 16.51
CA VAL A 12 12.34 -18.82 16.47
C VAL A 12 13.26 -17.66 16.11
N GLU A 13 14.48 -17.64 16.67
CA GLU A 13 15.45 -16.56 16.43
C GLU A 13 15.86 -16.49 14.95
N GLU A 14 16.10 -17.63 14.33
CA GLU A 14 16.48 -17.71 12.90
C GLU A 14 15.36 -17.17 12.02
N ILE A 15 14.10 -17.54 12.34
CA ILE A 15 12.94 -17.04 11.61
C ILE A 15 12.79 -15.52 11.77
N ILE A 16 12.92 -15.00 12.99
CA ILE A 16 12.83 -13.56 13.24
C ILE A 16 13.92 -12.80 12.48
N GLU A 17 15.15 -13.34 12.49
CA GLU A 17 16.28 -12.76 11.77
C GLU A 17 15.99 -12.70 10.26
N HIS A 18 15.58 -13.81 9.66
CA HIS A 18 15.23 -13.86 8.24
C HIS A 18 14.08 -12.92 7.88
N LEU A 19 13.02 -12.89 8.69
CA LEU A 19 11.90 -11.97 8.47
C LEU A 19 12.35 -10.51 8.51
N ASN A 20 13.29 -10.16 9.39
CA ASN A 20 13.80 -8.78 9.50
C ASN A 20 14.66 -8.38 8.29
N TYR A 21 15.37 -9.32 7.65
CA TYR A 21 16.12 -9.05 6.42
C TYR A 21 15.23 -8.83 5.19
N ILE A 22 13.99 -9.31 5.20
CA ILE A 22 13.06 -9.11 4.09
C ILE A 22 12.59 -7.65 4.09
N PRO A 23 12.78 -6.90 2.99
CA PRO A 23 12.23 -5.55 2.85
C PRO A 23 10.70 -5.53 3.00
N ASP A 24 10.16 -4.46 3.56
CA ASP A 24 8.71 -4.32 3.76
C ASP A 24 7.96 -4.10 2.43
N ASN A 25 8.64 -3.57 1.42
CA ASN A 25 8.11 -3.39 0.07
C ASN A 25 9.08 -4.02 -0.95
N LEU A 26 8.56 -4.92 -1.78
CA LEU A 26 9.30 -5.59 -2.83
C LEU A 26 8.86 -5.07 -4.21
N ALA A 27 9.81 -4.95 -5.13
CA ALA A 27 9.52 -4.59 -6.52
C ALA A 27 8.67 -5.66 -7.24
N SER A 28 8.81 -6.93 -6.85
CA SER A 28 7.99 -8.02 -7.38
C SER A 28 6.65 -8.15 -6.65
N LYS A 29 5.55 -7.89 -7.35
CA LYS A 29 4.18 -8.07 -6.83
C LYS A 29 3.90 -9.51 -6.40
N HIS A 30 4.41 -10.50 -7.14
CA HIS A 30 4.22 -11.91 -6.80
C HIS A 30 4.91 -12.30 -5.50
N LEU A 31 6.14 -11.85 -5.31
CA LEU A 31 6.85 -12.04 -4.04
C LEU A 31 6.15 -11.30 -2.90
N GLN A 32 5.63 -10.12 -3.12
CA GLN A 32 4.87 -9.38 -2.12
C GLN A 32 3.59 -10.11 -1.71
N ILE A 33 2.85 -10.69 -2.67
CA ILE A 33 1.67 -11.52 -2.40
C ILE A 33 2.05 -12.76 -1.60
N PHE A 34 3.10 -13.47 -2.02
CA PHE A 34 3.61 -14.65 -1.32
C PHE A 34 4.00 -14.34 0.13
N LEU A 35 4.73 -13.23 0.35
CA LEU A 35 5.11 -12.81 1.70
C LEU A 35 3.90 -12.45 2.56
N ASN A 36 2.91 -11.79 1.99
CA ASN A 36 1.66 -11.50 2.70
C ASN A 36 0.96 -12.79 3.15
N GLU A 37 0.90 -13.81 2.30
CA GLU A 37 0.37 -15.13 2.67
C GLU A 37 1.21 -15.79 3.76
N LEU A 38 2.54 -15.70 3.66
CA LEU A 38 3.46 -16.21 4.68
C LEU A 38 3.22 -15.56 6.05
N TYR A 39 3.09 -14.24 6.08
CA TYR A 39 2.88 -13.49 7.32
C TYR A 39 1.55 -13.81 8.01
N ILE A 40 0.49 -14.11 7.24
CA ILE A 40 -0.83 -14.44 7.79
C ILE A 40 -1.07 -15.94 7.95
N SER A 41 -0.14 -16.80 7.49
CA SER A 41 -0.32 -18.25 7.51
C SER A 41 -0.58 -18.77 8.94
N ALA A 42 -1.56 -19.65 9.07
CA ALA A 42 -1.73 -20.46 10.26
C ALA A 42 -0.76 -21.64 10.19
N SER A 43 0.29 -21.61 11.00
CA SER A 43 1.33 -22.65 11.01
C SER A 43 1.58 -23.12 12.44
N VAL A 44 2.07 -24.35 12.55
CA VAL A 44 2.57 -24.87 13.82
C VAL A 44 3.71 -23.95 14.29
N PRO A 45 3.70 -23.50 15.55
CA PRO A 45 4.78 -22.68 16.10
C PRO A 45 6.14 -23.40 15.94
N PRO A 46 7.21 -22.67 15.65
CA PRO A 46 8.57 -23.22 15.64
C PRO A 46 9.03 -23.57 17.05
N GLU A 47 10.19 -24.20 17.14
CA GLU A 47 10.83 -24.52 18.42
C GLU A 47 11.31 -23.25 19.13
N GLY A 48 10.89 -23.06 20.37
CA GLY A 48 11.30 -21.90 21.18
C GLY A 48 10.46 -21.74 22.44
N GLU A 49 10.93 -20.85 23.31
CA GLU A 49 10.21 -20.47 24.53
C GLU A 49 8.98 -19.61 24.21
N SER A 50 7.99 -19.61 25.10
CA SER A 50 6.74 -18.85 24.94
C SER A 50 6.98 -17.36 24.62
N ASN A 51 7.96 -16.72 25.24
CA ASN A 51 8.28 -15.31 24.97
C ASN A 51 8.88 -15.09 23.59
N GLN A 52 9.66 -16.03 23.07
CA GLN A 52 10.25 -16.00 21.74
C GLN A 52 9.15 -16.16 20.68
N ILE A 53 8.22 -17.09 20.91
CA ILE A 53 7.04 -17.30 20.03
C ILE A 53 6.17 -16.03 19.97
N LEU A 54 5.96 -15.36 21.13
CA LEU A 54 5.23 -14.08 21.17
C LEU A 54 5.99 -12.98 20.42
N LYS A 55 7.33 -12.94 20.47
CA LYS A 55 8.15 -12.01 19.69
C LYS A 55 8.04 -12.27 18.19
N LEU A 56 8.01 -13.55 17.78
CA LEU A 56 7.76 -13.89 16.38
C LEU A 56 6.38 -13.41 15.91
N LEU A 57 5.34 -13.57 16.73
CA LEU A 57 4.02 -13.03 16.43
C LEU A 57 4.05 -11.51 16.26
N GLU A 58 4.72 -10.77 17.15
CA GLU A 58 4.93 -9.33 17.02
C GLU A 58 5.64 -8.96 15.71
N THR A 59 6.71 -9.67 15.36
CA THR A 59 7.45 -9.44 14.11
C THR A 59 6.53 -9.63 12.90
N ARG A 60 5.73 -10.71 12.87
CA ARG A 60 4.76 -10.94 11.80
C ARG A 60 3.70 -9.84 11.72
N LEU A 61 3.16 -9.38 12.85
CA LEU A 61 2.20 -8.27 12.88
C LEU A 61 2.82 -6.97 12.33
N PHE A 62 4.09 -6.67 12.65
CA PHE A 62 4.78 -5.51 12.08
C PHE A 62 4.99 -5.66 10.58
N LYS A 63 5.34 -6.85 10.08
CA LYS A 63 5.46 -7.11 8.63
C LYS A 63 4.12 -6.95 7.90
N ILE A 64 3.02 -7.45 8.47
CA ILE A 64 1.67 -7.25 7.91
C ILE A 64 1.27 -5.76 7.93
N LYS A 65 1.59 -5.06 9.01
CA LYS A 65 1.35 -3.60 9.12
C LYS A 65 2.09 -2.85 8.01
N ASN A 66 3.38 -3.10 7.88
CA ASN A 66 4.25 -2.41 6.92
C ASN A 66 3.95 -2.81 5.46
N SER A 67 3.36 -3.98 5.23
CA SER A 67 2.87 -4.37 3.91
C SER A 67 1.54 -3.71 3.51
N GLY A 68 0.90 -2.95 4.42
CA GLY A 68 -0.37 -2.28 4.17
C GLY A 68 -1.60 -3.20 4.18
N ASN A 69 -1.47 -4.46 4.58
CA ASN A 69 -2.58 -5.42 4.61
C ASN A 69 -3.47 -5.23 5.84
N SER A 70 -4.13 -4.09 5.91
CA SER A 70 -4.92 -3.63 7.07
C SER A 70 -6.04 -4.58 7.47
N LYS A 71 -6.71 -5.21 6.48
CA LYS A 71 -7.83 -6.13 6.75
C LYS A 71 -7.36 -7.38 7.49
N ASN A 72 -6.25 -7.98 7.05
CA ASN A 72 -5.68 -9.14 7.71
C ASN A 72 -5.05 -8.79 9.05
N LEU A 73 -4.38 -7.63 9.13
CA LEU A 73 -3.87 -7.11 10.40
C LEU A 73 -4.99 -6.95 11.42
N TYR A 74 -6.11 -6.32 11.04
CA TYR A 74 -7.28 -6.15 11.91
C TYR A 74 -7.84 -7.49 12.39
N ARG A 75 -7.96 -8.48 11.51
CA ARG A 75 -8.44 -9.82 11.86
C ARG A 75 -7.55 -10.49 12.90
N LEU A 76 -6.23 -10.40 12.76
CA LEU A 76 -5.29 -11.00 13.70
C LEU A 76 -5.25 -10.22 15.02
N VAL A 77 -5.18 -8.90 14.97
CA VAL A 77 -5.14 -8.05 16.18
C VAL A 77 -6.39 -8.20 17.02
N SER A 78 -7.57 -8.36 16.40
CA SER A 78 -8.82 -8.55 17.12
C SER A 78 -8.88 -9.85 17.95
N GLN A 79 -7.97 -10.80 17.70
CA GLN A 79 -7.86 -12.06 18.43
C GLN A 79 -6.80 -12.03 19.54
N LEU A 80 -6.03 -10.95 19.65
CA LEU A 80 -4.99 -10.83 20.68
C LEU A 80 -5.58 -10.72 22.08
N PRO A 81 -4.93 -11.32 23.09
CA PRO A 81 -5.40 -11.21 24.48
C PRO A 81 -5.27 -9.79 25.01
N LYS A 82 -6.17 -9.42 25.93
CA LYS A 82 -6.15 -8.11 26.59
C LYS A 82 -5.00 -8.04 27.62
N SER A 83 -3.81 -7.72 27.18
CA SER A 83 -2.65 -7.51 28.05
C SER A 83 -1.86 -6.26 27.63
N ASN A 84 -1.03 -5.73 28.53
CA ASN A 84 -0.22 -4.53 28.26
C ASN A 84 0.75 -4.72 27.09
N ARG A 85 1.21 -5.95 26.83
CA ARG A 85 2.06 -6.30 25.71
C ARG A 85 1.45 -5.88 24.37
N TRP A 86 0.13 -6.04 24.23
CA TRP A 86 -0.59 -5.80 22.98
C TRP A 86 -1.25 -4.42 22.92
N GLU A 87 -0.91 -3.51 23.80
CA GLU A 87 -1.55 -2.18 23.88
C GLU A 87 -1.39 -1.38 22.58
N ILE A 88 -0.21 -1.42 21.94
CA ILE A 88 0.04 -0.72 20.68
C ILE A 88 -0.90 -1.21 19.57
N TRP A 89 -1.19 -2.51 19.55
CA TRP A 89 -2.08 -3.12 18.58
C TRP A 89 -3.54 -2.83 18.88
N ARG A 90 -3.94 -2.79 20.15
CA ARG A 90 -5.30 -2.36 20.55
C ARG A 90 -5.53 -0.90 20.19
N LYS A 91 -4.53 -0.02 20.40
CA LYS A 91 -4.60 1.37 19.95
C LYS A 91 -4.82 1.42 18.44
N TRP A 92 -3.98 0.74 17.65
CA TRP A 92 -4.11 0.68 16.20
C TRP A 92 -5.49 0.14 15.76
N GLN A 93 -6.00 -0.90 16.42
CA GLN A 93 -7.32 -1.47 16.12
C GLN A 93 -8.43 -0.43 16.28
N ILE A 94 -8.38 0.35 17.36
CA ILE A 94 -9.37 1.40 17.63
C ILE A 94 -9.26 2.54 16.61
N GLU A 95 -8.05 2.98 16.27
CA GLU A 95 -7.83 3.96 15.21
C GLU A 95 -8.40 3.46 13.87
N TYR A 96 -8.15 2.19 13.52
CA TYR A 96 -8.69 1.56 12.31
C TYR A 96 -10.23 1.51 12.33
N GLU A 97 -10.85 1.15 13.47
CA GLU A 97 -12.31 1.11 13.60
C GLU A 97 -12.94 2.51 13.48
N LEU A 98 -12.35 3.53 14.11
CA LEU A 98 -12.82 4.91 14.06
C LEU A 98 -12.69 5.50 12.64
N ILE A 99 -11.57 5.30 11.96
CA ILE A 99 -11.40 5.78 10.58
C ILE A 99 -12.43 5.11 9.65
N ASN A 100 -12.73 3.82 9.85
CA ASN A 100 -13.77 3.11 9.09
C ASN A 100 -15.20 3.42 9.58
N ARG A 101 -15.39 4.46 10.42
CA ARG A 101 -16.69 4.91 10.95
C ARG A 101 -17.48 3.81 11.66
N LYS A 102 -16.75 2.87 12.30
CA LYS A 102 -17.34 1.88 13.22
C LYS A 102 -17.44 2.46 14.62
N ASP A 103 -17.90 3.71 14.73
CA ASP A 103 -17.85 4.55 15.93
C ASP A 103 -18.50 3.85 17.13
N LYS A 104 -19.69 3.25 16.96
CA LYS A 104 -20.39 2.55 18.04
C LYS A 104 -19.51 1.46 18.67
N LYS A 105 -18.92 0.58 17.84
CA LYS A 105 -18.09 -0.53 18.28
C LYS A 105 -16.81 -0.03 18.98
N ALA A 106 -16.12 0.94 18.36
CA ALA A 106 -14.93 1.55 18.92
C ALA A 106 -15.20 2.22 20.27
N CYS A 107 -16.29 3.00 20.38
CA CYS A 107 -16.66 3.71 21.60
C CYS A 107 -17.07 2.78 22.75
N GLU A 108 -17.73 1.67 22.46
CA GLU A 108 -18.00 0.64 23.47
C GLU A 108 -16.70 0.08 24.07
N PHE A 109 -15.70 -0.19 23.24
CA PHE A 109 -14.39 -0.65 23.69
C PHE A 109 -13.63 0.44 24.47
N ILE A 110 -13.59 1.66 23.92
CA ILE A 110 -12.92 2.82 24.56
C ILE A 110 -13.50 3.11 25.94
N LYS A 111 -14.82 3.02 26.09
CA LYS A 111 -15.51 3.21 27.37
C LYS A 111 -15.01 2.26 28.47
N VAL A 112 -14.66 1.04 28.11
CA VAL A 112 -14.12 0.04 29.04
C VAL A 112 -12.64 0.28 29.30
N GLU A 113 -11.85 0.41 28.26
CA GLU A 113 -10.39 0.54 28.35
C GLU A 113 -9.95 1.82 29.06
N SER A 114 -10.61 2.96 28.79
CA SER A 114 -10.26 4.26 29.35
C SER A 114 -10.54 4.40 30.85
N LYS A 115 -11.24 3.45 31.49
CA LYS A 115 -11.45 3.43 32.95
C LYS A 115 -10.18 3.10 33.70
N SER A 116 -9.32 2.26 33.15
CA SER A 116 -8.07 1.79 33.75
C SER A 116 -6.83 2.32 33.04
N ASN A 117 -6.96 2.80 31.82
CA ASN A 117 -5.85 3.30 31.01
C ASN A 117 -5.93 4.82 30.87
N PHE A 118 -5.07 5.51 31.60
CA PHE A 118 -5.02 6.98 31.65
C PHE A 118 -4.07 7.61 30.63
N LYS A 119 -3.52 6.86 29.68
CA LYS A 119 -2.69 7.40 28.61
C LYS A 119 -3.52 8.33 27.70
N ASN A 120 -2.89 9.38 27.22
CA ASN A 120 -3.54 10.46 26.47
C ASN A 120 -4.45 9.96 25.34
N PHE A 121 -3.98 9.00 24.54
CA PHE A 121 -4.79 8.46 23.45
C PHE A 121 -6.16 7.94 23.90
N TRP A 122 -6.21 7.14 24.97
CA TRP A 122 -7.46 6.55 25.45
C TRP A 122 -8.43 7.59 26.00
N GLN A 123 -7.88 8.63 26.65
CA GLN A 123 -8.70 9.72 27.17
C GLN A 123 -9.21 10.62 26.04
N MET A 124 -8.37 10.97 25.06
CA MET A 124 -8.78 11.69 23.86
C MET A 124 -9.87 10.95 23.08
N ALA A 125 -9.70 9.64 22.86
CA ALA A 125 -10.69 8.80 22.20
C ALA A 125 -12.01 8.74 22.99
N ARG A 126 -11.95 8.71 24.33
CA ARG A 126 -13.15 8.78 25.19
C ARG A 126 -13.86 10.11 25.08
N ILE A 127 -13.10 11.23 25.09
CA ILE A 127 -13.66 12.58 24.89
C ILE A 127 -14.38 12.65 23.54
N PHE A 128 -13.75 12.17 22.46
CA PHE A 128 -14.36 12.13 21.14
C PHE A 128 -15.67 11.32 21.15
N CYS A 129 -15.68 10.13 21.74
CA CYS A 129 -16.88 9.30 21.81
C CYS A 129 -18.01 9.99 22.57
N LEU A 130 -17.72 10.62 23.70
CA LEU A 130 -18.71 11.38 24.47
C LEU A 130 -19.25 12.57 23.67
N SER A 131 -18.39 13.24 22.90
CA SER A 131 -18.79 14.38 22.08
C SER A 131 -19.76 13.99 20.97
N ILE A 132 -19.51 12.89 20.27
CA ILE A 132 -20.44 12.40 19.22
C ILE A 132 -21.74 11.81 19.80
N GLU A 133 -21.73 11.41 21.08
CA GLU A 133 -22.93 11.00 21.82
C GLU A 133 -23.71 12.22 22.39
N GLY A 134 -23.25 13.46 22.18
CA GLY A 134 -23.87 14.66 22.71
C GLY A 134 -23.66 14.90 24.22
N LYS A 135 -22.74 14.19 24.84
CA LYS A 135 -22.45 14.27 26.30
C LYS A 135 -21.39 15.33 26.60
N ARG A 136 -21.72 16.60 26.28
CA ARG A 136 -20.81 17.75 26.37
C ARG A 136 -20.13 17.86 27.73
N ASP A 137 -20.91 17.97 28.82
CA ASP A 137 -20.37 18.21 30.19
C ASP A 137 -19.36 17.12 30.60
N GLN A 138 -19.64 15.86 30.23
CA GLN A 138 -18.74 14.76 30.55
C GLN A 138 -17.45 14.83 29.74
N SER A 139 -17.52 15.22 28.47
CA SER A 139 -16.34 15.35 27.59
C SER A 139 -15.47 16.55 28.02
N GLU A 140 -16.06 17.67 28.37
CA GLU A 140 -15.37 18.86 28.92
C GLU A 140 -14.68 18.52 30.25
N PHE A 141 -15.38 17.87 31.16
CA PHE A 141 -14.80 17.44 32.44
C PHE A 141 -13.54 16.57 32.26
N ILE A 142 -13.60 15.58 31.36
CA ILE A 142 -12.42 14.73 31.09
C ILE A 142 -11.29 15.52 30.43
N LEU A 143 -11.60 16.46 29.53
CA LEU A 143 -10.59 17.33 28.92
C LEU A 143 -9.88 18.18 29.95
N ASP A 144 -10.61 18.81 30.89
CA ASP A 144 -10.02 19.58 31.97
C ASP A 144 -9.16 18.71 32.91
N LEU A 145 -9.61 17.49 33.19
CA LEU A 145 -8.84 16.56 33.98
C LEU A 145 -7.52 16.16 33.35
N ILE A 146 -7.48 15.89 32.02
CA ILE A 146 -6.20 15.55 31.34
C ILE A 146 -5.31 16.78 31.18
N LYS A 147 -5.88 17.98 30.98
CA LYS A 147 -5.14 19.25 30.98
C LYS A 147 -4.45 19.52 32.29
N SER A 148 -5.12 19.30 33.41
CA SER A 148 -4.52 19.45 34.75
C SER A 148 -3.33 18.51 34.99
N ARG A 149 -3.21 17.44 34.17
CA ARG A 149 -2.10 16.46 34.17
C ARG A 149 -1.02 16.75 33.13
N GLY A 150 -1.07 17.93 32.49
CA GLY A 150 -0.07 18.36 31.50
C GLY A 150 -0.38 17.96 30.05
N PHE A 151 -1.59 17.53 29.74
CA PHE A 151 -1.99 17.33 28.35
C PHE A 151 -1.95 18.66 27.56
N ASN A 152 -1.30 18.61 26.40
CA ASN A 152 -1.16 19.78 25.51
C ASN A 152 -1.17 19.33 24.05
N ASP A 153 -2.34 19.02 23.52
CA ASP A 153 -2.57 18.79 22.10
C ASP A 153 -3.52 19.84 21.54
N LYS A 154 -2.94 20.93 21.02
CA LYS A 154 -3.70 22.07 20.50
C LYS A 154 -4.59 21.68 19.31
N ILE A 155 -4.18 20.70 18.46
CA ILE A 155 -5.00 20.25 17.34
C ILE A 155 -6.27 19.59 17.87
N PHE A 156 -6.12 18.70 18.85
CA PHE A 156 -7.26 18.03 19.47
C PHE A 156 -8.20 19.03 20.15
N GLU A 157 -7.65 20.00 20.86
CA GLU A 157 -8.46 21.02 21.57
C GLU A 157 -9.25 21.90 20.60
N GLU A 158 -8.61 22.36 19.51
CA GLU A 158 -9.27 23.15 18.48
C GLU A 158 -10.39 22.35 17.78
N LEU A 159 -10.14 21.09 17.44
CA LEU A 159 -11.16 20.20 16.87
C LEU A 159 -12.29 19.89 17.85
N PHE A 160 -11.98 19.66 19.13
CA PHE A 160 -12.98 19.43 20.17
C PHE A 160 -13.91 20.62 20.34
N GLN A 161 -13.37 21.83 20.43
CA GLN A 161 -14.16 23.05 20.52
C GLN A 161 -15.07 23.25 19.29
N SER A 162 -14.59 22.88 18.11
CA SER A 162 -15.35 23.00 16.86
C SER A 162 -16.55 22.06 16.79
N ILE A 163 -16.54 20.92 17.52
CA ILE A 163 -17.71 20.03 17.59
C ILE A 163 -18.93 20.76 18.16
N TYR A 164 -18.71 21.74 19.05
CA TYR A 164 -19.79 22.44 19.73
C TYR A 164 -20.03 23.88 19.24
N ASN A 165 -19.06 24.47 18.54
CA ASN A 165 -19.11 25.90 18.16
C ASN A 165 -19.23 26.14 16.66
N GLU A 166 -19.43 25.09 15.85
CA GLU A 166 -19.57 25.17 14.37
C GLU A 166 -18.46 25.98 13.66
N VAL A 167 -17.25 25.94 14.19
CA VAL A 167 -16.10 26.63 13.55
C VAL A 167 -15.59 25.76 12.40
N ASN A 168 -15.80 26.20 11.16
CA ASN A 168 -15.51 25.41 9.96
C ASN A 168 -14.17 25.76 9.27
N ASP A 169 -13.50 26.83 9.67
CA ASP A 169 -12.27 27.32 9.01
C ASP A 169 -11.03 27.07 9.87
N LEU A 170 -10.73 25.79 10.08
CA LEU A 170 -9.55 25.34 10.79
C LEU A 170 -8.41 25.04 9.83
N ASN A 171 -7.24 25.63 10.09
CA ASN A 171 -6.04 25.38 9.31
C ASN A 171 -4.89 24.85 10.18
N PHE A 172 -4.40 23.65 9.83
CA PHE A 172 -3.34 22.97 10.58
C PHE A 172 -2.04 22.83 9.77
N GLU A 173 -1.80 23.69 8.77
CA GLU A 173 -0.62 23.59 7.88
C GLU A 173 0.70 23.60 8.65
N ASP A 174 0.82 24.48 9.66
CA ASP A 174 2.02 24.58 10.50
C ASP A 174 2.19 23.41 11.48
N LYS A 175 1.12 22.63 11.68
CA LYS A 175 1.08 21.51 12.62
C LYS A 175 0.93 20.15 11.92
N LYS A 176 1.00 20.09 10.59
CA LYS A 176 0.67 18.91 9.77
C LYS A 176 1.34 17.60 10.23
N ASN A 177 2.60 17.65 10.65
CA ASN A 177 3.36 16.48 11.10
C ASN A 177 2.95 15.97 12.50
N LYS A 178 2.05 16.66 13.20
CA LYS A 178 1.51 16.28 14.52
C LYS A 178 0.09 15.71 14.42
N ILE A 179 -0.52 15.71 13.23
CA ILE A 179 -1.86 15.20 13.01
C ILE A 179 -1.85 13.69 13.19
N GLN A 180 -2.68 13.18 14.06
CA GLN A 180 -2.83 11.74 14.38
C GLN A 180 -4.10 11.17 13.74
N PRO A 181 -4.24 9.83 13.64
CA PRO A 181 -5.45 9.20 13.10
C PRO A 181 -6.75 9.69 13.74
N LEU A 182 -6.78 9.90 15.05
CA LEU A 182 -7.96 10.42 15.75
C LEU A 182 -8.33 11.85 15.30
N HIS A 183 -7.34 12.72 15.05
CA HIS A 183 -7.60 14.08 14.51
C HIS A 183 -8.27 14.01 13.14
N ILE A 184 -7.84 13.06 12.28
CA ILE A 184 -8.44 12.86 10.96
C ILE A 184 -9.91 12.42 11.08
N VAL A 185 -10.23 11.53 12.03
CA VAL A 185 -11.62 11.12 12.31
C VAL A 185 -12.46 12.31 12.77
N MET A 186 -11.91 13.17 13.63
CA MET A 186 -12.60 14.39 14.08
C MET A 186 -12.81 15.38 12.93
N MET A 187 -11.82 15.56 12.05
CA MET A 187 -11.96 16.41 10.84
C MET A 187 -13.09 15.89 9.94
N ASP A 188 -13.14 14.58 9.67
CA ASP A 188 -14.22 13.98 8.87
C ASP A 188 -15.59 14.16 9.52
N THR A 189 -15.67 14.03 10.85
CA THR A 189 -16.90 14.26 11.62
C THR A 189 -17.37 15.73 11.51
N LEU A 190 -16.44 16.67 11.52
CA LEU A 190 -16.68 18.11 11.39
C LEU A 190 -16.83 18.58 9.95
N LYS A 191 -16.76 17.67 8.97
CA LYS A 191 -16.80 18.00 7.53
C LYS A 191 -15.65 18.90 7.06
N ILE A 192 -14.52 18.88 7.77
CA ILE A 192 -13.32 19.63 7.41
C ILE A 192 -12.55 18.86 6.31
N PRO A 193 -12.18 19.52 5.19
CA PRO A 193 -11.44 18.87 4.11
C PRO A 193 -10.09 18.33 4.57
N ILE A 194 -9.88 17.02 4.45
CA ILE A 194 -8.64 16.34 4.80
C ILE A 194 -7.66 16.50 3.64
N LYS A 195 -6.57 17.23 3.86
CA LYS A 195 -5.55 17.53 2.85
C LYS A 195 -4.48 16.42 2.80
N ALA A 196 -3.80 16.28 1.65
CA ALA A 196 -2.75 15.28 1.44
C ALA A 196 -1.60 15.39 2.45
N ASN A 197 -1.19 16.62 2.79
CA ASN A 197 -0.11 16.87 3.75
C ASN A 197 -0.48 16.53 5.20
N TYR A 198 -1.77 16.44 5.54
CA TYR A 198 -2.22 16.02 6.86
C TYR A 198 -2.05 14.51 7.10
N ILE A 199 -2.05 13.72 6.00
CA ILE A 199 -2.01 12.26 6.04
C ILE A 199 -0.70 11.69 5.49
N ALA A 200 0.21 12.53 4.97
CA ALA A 200 1.42 12.08 4.29
C ALA A 200 2.37 11.24 5.19
N HIS A 201 2.41 11.56 6.48
CA HIS A 201 3.26 10.90 7.48
C HIS A 201 2.61 9.67 8.12
N LEU A 202 1.31 9.44 7.87
CA LEU A 202 0.64 8.25 8.39
C LEU A 202 1.13 6.99 7.65
N GLY A 203 1.17 5.89 8.37
CA GLY A 203 1.64 4.62 7.82
C GLY A 203 0.73 4.08 6.71
N ILE A 204 1.29 3.16 5.92
CA ILE A 204 0.57 2.51 4.81
C ILE A 204 -0.66 1.73 5.29
N GLU A 205 -0.63 1.23 6.53
CA GLU A 205 -1.69 0.48 7.17
C GLU A 205 -2.99 1.24 7.37
N TYR A 206 -2.97 2.57 7.23
CA TYR A 206 -4.19 3.40 7.30
C TYR A 206 -4.77 3.73 5.92
N THR A 207 -4.03 3.48 4.83
CA THR A 207 -4.36 3.98 3.50
C THR A 207 -5.74 3.52 3.01
N ASP A 208 -6.04 2.22 3.15
CA ASP A 208 -7.34 1.64 2.74
C ASP A 208 -8.51 2.26 3.53
N SER A 209 -8.33 2.45 4.83
CA SER A 209 -9.35 3.06 5.70
C SER A 209 -9.53 4.55 5.40
N LEU A 210 -8.44 5.29 5.19
CA LEU A 210 -8.51 6.71 4.87
C LEU A 210 -9.27 6.99 3.57
N LEU A 211 -9.18 6.08 2.58
CA LEU A 211 -9.92 6.20 1.31
C LEU A 211 -11.44 6.14 1.50
N SER A 212 -11.93 5.58 2.60
CA SER A 212 -13.36 5.49 2.91
C SER A 212 -13.94 6.78 3.52
N LEU A 213 -13.10 7.76 3.89
CA LEU A 213 -13.55 9.02 4.49
C LEU A 213 -14.28 9.91 3.48
N ASN A 214 -15.33 10.59 3.96
CA ASN A 214 -16.21 11.39 3.12
C ASN A 214 -15.57 12.74 2.72
N TYR A 215 -14.80 13.34 3.61
CA TYR A 215 -14.23 14.68 3.43
C TYR A 215 -12.75 14.67 3.04
N LEU A 216 -12.32 13.57 2.42
CA LEU A 216 -10.99 13.46 1.85
C LEU A 216 -10.88 14.31 0.58
N SER A 217 -9.93 15.26 0.53
CA SER A 217 -9.71 16.08 -0.66
C SER A 217 -9.26 15.23 -1.86
N SER A 218 -9.55 15.68 -3.08
CA SER A 218 -9.15 14.98 -4.31
C SER A 218 -7.64 14.72 -4.37
N LYS A 219 -6.82 15.70 -3.96
CA LYS A 219 -5.36 15.55 -3.87
C LYS A 219 -4.93 14.50 -2.84
N ALA A 220 -5.61 14.44 -1.70
CA ALA A 220 -5.35 13.44 -0.66
C ALA A 220 -5.75 12.04 -1.14
N ARG A 221 -6.87 11.91 -1.83
CA ARG A 221 -7.32 10.65 -2.43
C ARG A 221 -6.32 10.14 -3.46
N ALA A 222 -5.87 10.99 -4.39
CA ALA A 222 -4.85 10.63 -5.37
C ALA A 222 -3.53 10.21 -4.71
N PHE A 223 -3.12 10.90 -3.64
CA PHE A 223 -1.93 10.55 -2.87
C PHE A 223 -2.04 9.15 -2.22
N LEU A 224 -3.18 8.81 -1.63
CA LEU A 224 -3.39 7.50 -1.02
C LEU A 224 -3.43 6.37 -2.05
N LEU A 225 -4.09 6.59 -3.19
CA LEU A 225 -4.12 5.63 -4.29
C LEU A 225 -2.73 5.39 -4.86
N ASP A 226 -1.93 6.43 -4.97
CA ASP A 226 -0.54 6.31 -5.41
C ASP A 226 0.30 5.46 -4.45
N LYS A 227 0.09 5.60 -3.15
CA LYS A 227 0.68 4.71 -2.15
C LYS A 227 0.24 3.26 -2.36
N GLN A 228 -1.04 3.00 -2.63
CA GLN A 228 -1.56 1.63 -2.79
C GLN A 228 -1.11 0.94 -4.06
N LEU A 229 -0.78 1.68 -5.12
CA LEU A 229 -0.22 1.10 -6.35
C LEU A 229 0.98 0.19 -6.08
N ASN A 230 1.85 0.59 -5.16
CA ASN A 230 3.05 -0.16 -4.79
C ASN A 230 2.72 -1.48 -4.07
N TYR A 231 1.55 -1.60 -3.46
CA TYR A 231 1.19 -2.72 -2.59
C TYR A 231 0.17 -3.69 -3.21
N SER A 232 -0.25 -3.48 -4.45
CA SER A 232 -1.13 -4.39 -5.23
C SER A 232 -2.51 -4.68 -4.61
N PHE A 233 -3.01 -3.81 -3.73
CA PHE A 233 -4.31 -3.98 -3.07
C PHE A 233 -5.47 -3.26 -3.77
N VAL A 234 -5.19 -2.48 -4.81
CA VAL A 234 -6.18 -1.71 -5.55
C VAL A 234 -6.17 -2.14 -7.01
N SER A 235 -7.35 -2.33 -7.59
CA SER A 235 -7.46 -2.62 -9.01
C SER A 235 -7.19 -1.36 -9.86
N VAL A 236 -6.75 -1.59 -11.09
CA VAL A 236 -6.51 -0.49 -12.05
C VAL A 236 -7.78 0.31 -12.29
N GLU A 237 -8.94 -0.35 -12.35
CA GLU A 237 -10.26 0.27 -12.57
C GLU A 237 -10.60 1.24 -11.44
N GLN A 238 -10.36 0.86 -10.17
CA GLN A 238 -10.60 1.73 -9.02
C GLN A 238 -9.73 2.99 -9.07
N ILE A 239 -8.49 2.87 -9.54
CA ILE A 239 -7.59 4.02 -9.70
C ILE A 239 -8.09 4.93 -10.82
N ILE A 240 -8.48 4.37 -11.96
CA ILE A 240 -9.00 5.11 -13.12
C ILE A 240 -10.25 5.91 -12.74
N GLU A 241 -11.21 5.29 -12.04
CA GLU A 241 -12.41 5.99 -11.56
C GLU A 241 -12.06 7.18 -10.68
N ASN A 242 -11.12 6.98 -9.76
CA ASN A 242 -10.67 8.06 -8.90
C ASN A 242 -9.89 9.15 -9.66
N TYR A 243 -9.07 8.79 -10.65
CA TYR A 243 -8.37 9.78 -11.47
C TYR A 243 -9.36 10.69 -12.22
N LYS A 244 -10.45 10.14 -12.73
CA LYS A 244 -11.54 10.93 -13.37
C LYS A 244 -12.14 11.96 -12.42
N SER A 245 -12.20 11.66 -11.11
CA SER A 245 -12.75 12.56 -10.08
C SER A 245 -11.75 13.59 -9.54
N VAL A 246 -10.46 13.39 -9.77
CA VAL A 246 -9.38 14.13 -9.10
C VAL A 246 -8.83 15.27 -9.94
N ALA A 247 -8.86 15.13 -11.26
CA ALA A 247 -8.13 16.02 -12.14
C ALA A 247 -8.95 17.25 -12.58
N ASP A 248 -8.24 18.35 -12.76
CA ASP A 248 -8.77 19.61 -13.25
C ASP A 248 -9.03 19.50 -14.77
N GLY A 249 -10.15 18.99 -15.17
CA GLY A 249 -10.69 18.56 -16.48
C GLY A 249 -10.16 19.08 -17.83
N ASN A 250 -9.28 20.05 -17.91
CA ASN A 250 -8.76 20.62 -19.18
C ASN A 250 -7.28 20.99 -19.08
N VAL A 251 -6.41 19.99 -18.92
CA VAL A 251 -4.97 20.25 -18.83
C VAL A 251 -4.26 19.71 -20.08
N ASP A 252 -3.43 20.57 -20.68
CA ASP A 252 -2.53 20.17 -21.77
C ASP A 252 -1.51 19.13 -21.32
N PHE A 253 -1.18 18.18 -22.23
CA PHE A 253 -0.25 17.10 -21.92
C PHE A 253 1.14 17.59 -21.52
N GLU A 254 1.74 18.50 -22.29
CA GLU A 254 3.12 18.93 -22.03
C GLU A 254 3.24 19.66 -20.68
N LYS A 255 2.24 20.47 -20.34
CA LYS A 255 2.18 21.13 -19.03
C LYS A 255 2.01 20.12 -17.88
N SER A 256 1.08 19.17 -18.03
CA SER A 256 0.85 18.12 -17.02
C SER A 256 2.08 17.24 -16.84
N PHE A 257 2.73 16.88 -17.94
CA PHE A 257 3.93 16.05 -17.93
C PHE A 257 5.12 16.77 -17.29
N SER A 258 5.31 18.07 -17.59
CA SER A 258 6.32 18.89 -16.92
C SER A 258 6.12 18.95 -15.41
N ASN A 259 4.89 19.17 -14.96
CA ASN A 259 4.54 19.18 -13.54
C ASN A 259 4.80 17.80 -12.87
N PHE A 260 4.54 16.71 -13.60
CA PHE A 260 4.82 15.36 -13.12
C PHE A 260 6.33 15.10 -13.01
N LEU A 261 7.14 15.53 -13.99
CA LEU A 261 8.61 15.39 -13.94
C LEU A 261 9.21 16.16 -12.76
N GLU A 262 8.69 17.36 -12.49
CA GLU A 262 9.14 18.19 -11.36
C GLU A 262 8.76 17.55 -10.01
N LYS A 263 7.54 17.00 -9.92
CA LYS A 263 7.01 16.42 -8.69
C LYS A 263 6.21 15.15 -8.98
N PRO A 264 6.87 13.99 -9.11
CA PRO A 264 6.20 12.71 -9.35
C PRO A 264 5.32 12.33 -8.15
N ASN A 265 4.00 12.42 -8.34
CA ASN A 265 3.01 12.03 -7.34
C ASN A 265 1.68 11.66 -8.00
N GLY A 266 0.76 11.04 -7.25
CA GLY A 266 -0.51 10.54 -7.76
C GLY A 266 -1.41 11.62 -8.37
N TYR A 267 -1.43 12.83 -7.84
CA TYR A 267 -2.21 13.93 -8.39
C TYR A 267 -1.69 14.39 -9.75
N ASN A 268 -0.39 14.61 -9.88
CA ASN A 268 0.22 14.99 -11.16
C ASN A 268 0.12 13.85 -12.18
N ARG A 269 0.22 12.59 -11.75
CA ARG A 269 -0.01 11.41 -12.62
C ARG A 269 -1.46 11.39 -13.11
N ALA A 270 -2.45 11.65 -12.26
CA ALA A 270 -3.85 11.72 -12.66
C ALA A 270 -4.08 12.81 -13.72
N ASN A 271 -3.46 13.98 -13.57
CA ASN A 271 -3.56 15.05 -14.56
C ASN A 271 -2.91 14.66 -15.90
N VAL A 272 -1.75 14.01 -15.90
CA VAL A 272 -1.14 13.48 -17.14
C VAL A 272 -2.06 12.44 -17.77
N TRP A 273 -2.56 11.48 -16.99
CA TRP A 273 -3.43 10.42 -17.48
C TRP A 273 -4.68 10.99 -18.17
N LEU A 274 -5.35 11.98 -17.56
CA LEU A 274 -6.51 12.66 -18.15
C LEU A 274 -6.14 13.47 -19.40
N SER A 275 -5.01 14.17 -19.39
CA SER A 275 -4.56 14.91 -20.56
C SER A 275 -4.33 13.99 -21.77
N ILE A 276 -3.81 12.77 -21.54
CA ILE A 276 -3.63 11.73 -22.57
C ILE A 276 -5.00 11.28 -23.14
N ILE A 277 -6.01 11.09 -22.30
CA ILE A 277 -7.36 10.72 -22.79
C ILE A 277 -7.89 11.72 -23.79
N ASN A 278 -7.65 13.01 -23.57
CA ASN A 278 -8.15 14.09 -24.39
C ASN A 278 -7.41 14.26 -25.73
N ILE A 279 -6.28 13.55 -25.95
CA ILE A 279 -5.57 13.54 -27.22
C ILE A 279 -6.37 12.77 -28.27
N LYS A 280 -6.79 13.45 -29.35
CA LYS A 280 -7.57 12.83 -30.44
C LYS A 280 -6.70 12.09 -31.45
N ASP A 281 -5.48 12.52 -31.67
CA ASP A 281 -4.52 11.90 -32.60
C ASP A 281 -3.91 10.65 -31.95
N ASN A 282 -4.16 9.48 -32.55
CA ASN A 282 -3.72 8.20 -32.02
C ASN A 282 -2.19 8.09 -31.92
N ILE A 283 -1.45 8.62 -32.88
CA ILE A 283 0.02 8.56 -32.87
C ILE A 283 0.57 9.42 -31.72
N LYS A 284 0.05 10.63 -31.58
CA LYS A 284 0.41 11.52 -30.45
C LYS A 284 0.03 10.89 -29.11
N LYS A 285 -1.15 10.27 -29.04
CA LYS A 285 -1.63 9.60 -27.83
C LYS A 285 -0.67 8.47 -27.41
N VAL A 286 -0.32 7.57 -28.34
CA VAL A 286 0.63 6.48 -28.09
C VAL A 286 2.00 7.02 -27.65
N ASN A 287 2.55 8.00 -28.38
CA ASN A 287 3.83 8.60 -28.01
C ASN A 287 3.82 9.25 -26.62
N SER A 288 2.71 9.89 -26.24
CA SER A 288 2.54 10.47 -24.90
C SER A 288 2.50 9.38 -23.81
N ILE A 289 1.81 8.25 -24.10
CA ILE A 289 1.79 7.09 -23.21
C ILE A 289 3.20 6.53 -23.03
N PHE A 290 3.95 6.31 -24.12
CA PHE A 290 5.32 5.80 -24.03
C PHE A 290 6.27 6.77 -23.29
N LYS A 291 6.11 8.08 -23.50
CA LYS A 291 6.87 9.11 -22.81
C LYS A 291 6.65 9.01 -21.29
N MET A 292 5.40 8.80 -20.89
CA MET A 292 5.05 8.62 -19.46
C MET A 292 5.57 7.30 -18.90
N ILE A 293 5.38 6.17 -19.59
CA ILE A 293 5.89 4.86 -19.18
C ILE A 293 7.42 4.91 -18.99
N LYS A 294 8.16 5.54 -19.91
CA LYS A 294 9.60 5.71 -19.80
C LYS A 294 9.99 6.48 -18.54
N SER A 295 9.28 7.55 -18.22
CA SER A 295 9.51 8.33 -17.01
C SER A 295 9.26 7.49 -15.75
N GLU A 296 8.16 6.75 -15.71
CA GLU A 296 7.83 5.87 -14.58
C GLU A 296 8.82 4.71 -14.43
N THR A 297 9.30 4.15 -15.54
CA THR A 297 10.34 3.11 -15.54
C THR A 297 11.64 3.63 -14.93
N ASN A 298 12.04 4.86 -15.29
CA ASN A 298 13.22 5.51 -14.69
C ASN A 298 13.08 5.73 -13.19
N ASN A 299 11.84 5.87 -12.71
CA ASN A 299 11.51 5.98 -11.28
C ASN A 299 11.31 4.61 -10.59
N GLY A 300 11.55 3.49 -11.29
CA GLY A 300 11.39 2.12 -10.76
C GLY A 300 9.93 1.68 -10.58
N ARG A 301 8.95 2.38 -11.21
CA ARG A 301 7.52 2.17 -10.99
C ARG A 301 6.79 1.47 -12.13
N PHE A 302 7.51 0.90 -13.10
CA PHE A 302 6.90 0.24 -14.26
C PHE A 302 5.78 -0.73 -13.87
N ASN A 303 6.07 -1.69 -13.00
CA ASN A 303 5.12 -2.73 -12.59
C ASN A 303 3.90 -2.18 -11.84
N ASP A 304 4.05 -1.06 -11.16
CA ASP A 304 2.95 -0.45 -10.40
C ASP A 304 1.92 0.20 -11.31
N VAL A 305 2.37 0.83 -12.39
CA VAL A 305 1.55 1.76 -13.18
C VAL A 305 1.22 1.25 -14.58
N ILE A 306 1.89 0.19 -15.05
CA ILE A 306 1.73 -0.29 -16.44
C ILE A 306 0.27 -0.58 -16.80
N GLY A 307 -0.51 -1.14 -15.87
CA GLY A 307 -1.94 -1.40 -16.07
C GLY A 307 -2.76 -0.17 -16.42
N LEU A 308 -2.41 1.01 -15.86
CA LEU A 308 -3.09 2.28 -16.15
C LEU A 308 -2.91 2.68 -17.63
N TYR A 309 -1.72 2.46 -18.18
CA TYR A 309 -1.36 2.84 -19.54
C TYR A 309 -1.80 1.79 -20.56
N LEU A 310 -1.79 0.51 -20.21
CA LEU A 310 -2.35 -0.54 -21.05
C LEU A 310 -3.85 -0.36 -21.27
N ASN A 311 -4.57 0.07 -20.26
CA ASN A 311 -6.00 0.40 -20.43
C ASN A 311 -6.19 1.44 -21.54
N LEU A 312 -5.39 2.52 -21.54
CA LEU A 312 -5.43 3.54 -22.60
C LEU A 312 -5.01 3.01 -23.97
N LEU A 313 -4.00 2.14 -24.04
CA LEU A 313 -3.55 1.53 -25.29
C LEU A 313 -4.56 0.56 -25.88
N ASN A 314 -5.35 -0.13 -25.06
CA ASN A 314 -6.40 -1.04 -25.52
C ASN A 314 -7.60 -0.31 -26.15
N GLU A 315 -7.77 0.97 -25.88
CA GLU A 315 -8.82 1.81 -26.49
C GLU A 315 -8.42 2.36 -27.89
N ILE A 316 -7.17 2.16 -28.31
CA ILE A 316 -6.65 2.71 -29.58
C ILE A 316 -6.80 1.69 -30.70
N ASP A 317 -7.32 2.14 -31.84
CA ASP A 317 -7.35 1.33 -33.06
C ASP A 317 -5.92 1.18 -33.62
N ASN A 318 -5.37 -0.02 -33.53
CA ASN A 318 -4.03 -0.37 -33.96
C ASN A 318 -3.87 -0.29 -35.50
N SER A 319 -4.96 -0.39 -36.28
CA SER A 319 -4.93 -0.32 -37.72
C SER A 319 -4.47 1.05 -38.25
N SER A 320 -4.63 2.10 -37.45
CA SER A 320 -4.25 3.47 -37.77
C SER A 320 -2.81 3.83 -37.37
N LEU A 321 -2.06 2.89 -36.78
CA LEU A 321 -0.72 3.14 -36.25
C LEU A 321 0.39 2.60 -37.17
N PRO A 322 1.55 3.26 -37.22
CA PRO A 322 2.75 2.72 -37.85
C PRO A 322 3.15 1.36 -37.25
N GLN A 323 3.72 0.48 -38.08
CA GLN A 323 4.12 -0.87 -37.66
C GLN A 323 5.07 -0.89 -36.47
N GLU A 324 6.01 0.04 -36.38
CA GLU A 324 6.96 0.15 -35.27
C GLU A 324 6.26 0.44 -33.92
N LEU A 325 5.23 1.30 -33.94
CA LEU A 325 4.44 1.58 -32.72
C LEU A 325 3.62 0.36 -32.31
N ASN A 326 3.02 -0.35 -33.27
CA ASN A 326 2.29 -1.59 -32.97
C ASN A 326 3.21 -2.65 -32.36
N GLN A 327 4.40 -2.86 -32.88
CA GLN A 327 5.38 -3.78 -32.30
C GLN A 327 5.79 -3.37 -30.88
N SER A 328 5.92 -2.06 -30.63
CA SER A 328 6.25 -1.55 -29.30
C SER A 328 5.11 -1.78 -28.29
N ILE A 329 3.86 -1.59 -28.74
CA ILE A 329 2.66 -1.90 -27.92
C ILE A 329 2.60 -3.40 -27.60
N ASP A 330 2.85 -4.27 -28.58
CA ASP A 330 2.84 -5.72 -28.39
C ASP A 330 3.92 -6.17 -27.37
N ARG A 331 5.14 -5.64 -27.49
CA ARG A 331 6.20 -5.88 -26.50
C ARG A 331 5.80 -5.44 -25.10
N LEU A 332 5.14 -4.29 -24.99
CA LEU A 332 4.68 -3.78 -23.71
C LEU A 332 3.58 -4.68 -23.10
N LYS A 333 2.63 -5.14 -23.92
CA LYS A 333 1.59 -6.10 -23.50
C LYS A 333 2.20 -7.40 -22.99
N ILE A 334 3.17 -7.95 -23.73
CA ILE A 334 3.90 -9.15 -23.31
C ILE A 334 4.64 -8.90 -21.99
N ALA A 335 5.33 -7.75 -21.86
CA ALA A 335 6.06 -7.41 -20.64
C ALA A 335 5.16 -7.28 -19.41
N SER A 336 3.92 -6.81 -19.61
CA SER A 336 2.96 -6.61 -18.51
C SER A 336 2.24 -7.87 -18.07
N ASN A 337 2.04 -8.83 -19.00
CA ASN A 337 1.36 -10.10 -18.72
C ASN A 337 1.93 -11.23 -19.59
N PRO A 338 3.12 -11.71 -19.23
CA PRO A 338 3.81 -12.75 -20.00
C PRO A 338 3.05 -14.08 -20.07
N ASP A 339 2.18 -14.36 -19.08
CA ASP A 339 1.41 -15.61 -19.00
C ASP A 339 0.43 -15.80 -20.16
N LEU A 340 -0.01 -14.68 -20.78
CA LEU A 340 -0.88 -14.74 -21.96
C LEU A 340 -0.12 -15.16 -23.25
N TYR A 341 1.20 -15.27 -23.19
CA TYR A 341 2.05 -15.53 -24.35
C TYR A 341 3.02 -16.70 -24.10
N PRO A 342 2.53 -17.92 -23.78
CA PRO A 342 3.35 -19.03 -23.30
C PRO A 342 4.40 -19.53 -24.32
N ASN A 343 4.20 -19.27 -25.61
CA ASN A 343 5.12 -19.67 -26.68
C ASN A 343 6.09 -18.55 -27.11
N ASN A 344 6.12 -17.44 -26.37
CA ASN A 344 6.96 -16.30 -26.68
C ASN A 344 8.20 -16.27 -25.79
N ASN A 345 9.40 -16.34 -26.40
CA ASN A 345 10.66 -16.34 -25.65
C ASN A 345 10.87 -15.12 -24.75
N PHE A 346 10.38 -13.95 -25.16
CA PHE A 346 10.46 -12.75 -24.34
C PHE A 346 9.53 -12.83 -23.13
N ALA A 347 8.30 -13.36 -23.31
CA ALA A 347 7.37 -13.62 -22.23
C ALA A 347 7.93 -14.63 -21.23
N ASN A 348 8.52 -15.72 -21.71
CA ASN A 348 9.14 -16.76 -20.88
C ASN A 348 10.31 -16.20 -20.05
N THR A 349 11.12 -15.32 -20.65
CA THR A 349 12.20 -14.64 -19.93
C THR A 349 11.67 -13.76 -18.79
N ILE A 350 10.61 -13.01 -19.05
CA ILE A 350 9.98 -12.16 -18.01
C ILE A 350 9.36 -13.03 -16.92
N ALA A 351 8.61 -14.06 -17.28
CA ALA A 351 8.00 -14.98 -16.33
C ALA A 351 9.04 -15.64 -15.40
N LEU A 352 10.23 -15.96 -15.91
CA LEU A 352 11.34 -16.46 -15.12
C LEU A 352 11.87 -15.40 -14.16
N VAL A 353 12.12 -14.18 -14.62
CA VAL A 353 12.62 -13.07 -13.78
C VAL A 353 11.62 -12.73 -12.65
N GLU A 354 10.33 -12.81 -12.95
CA GLU A 354 9.26 -12.56 -11.97
C GLU A 354 8.99 -13.73 -11.02
N GLY A 355 9.65 -14.88 -11.22
CA GLY A 355 9.44 -16.07 -10.41
C GLY A 355 8.14 -16.83 -10.70
N LYS A 356 7.50 -16.60 -11.84
CA LYS A 356 6.26 -17.29 -12.23
C LYS A 356 6.53 -18.68 -12.81
N THR A 357 7.68 -18.88 -13.42
CA THR A 357 8.13 -20.16 -13.93
C THR A 357 9.61 -20.36 -13.64
N TRP A 358 10.00 -21.59 -13.47
CA TRP A 358 11.38 -22.01 -13.27
C TRP A 358 11.86 -22.98 -14.37
N ASP A 359 11.04 -23.15 -15.41
CA ASP A 359 11.44 -23.99 -16.53
C ASP A 359 12.35 -23.22 -17.50
N ILE A 360 13.63 -23.37 -17.28
CA ILE A 360 14.68 -22.74 -18.08
C ILE A 360 14.64 -23.15 -19.55
N ASN A 361 14.01 -24.29 -19.90
CA ASN A 361 13.90 -24.73 -21.27
C ASN A 361 12.93 -23.87 -22.10
N LEU A 362 12.07 -23.09 -21.44
CA LEU A 362 11.17 -22.13 -22.10
C LEU A 362 11.88 -20.90 -22.63
N ILE A 363 13.16 -20.69 -22.28
CA ILE A 363 13.92 -19.49 -22.62
C ILE A 363 15.06 -19.86 -23.55
N SER A 364 15.35 -18.98 -24.55
CA SER A 364 16.54 -19.17 -25.35
C SER A 364 17.80 -19.04 -24.48
N ARG A 365 18.79 -19.88 -24.73
CA ARG A 365 20.05 -19.96 -23.98
C ARG A 365 20.73 -18.59 -23.78
N GLU A 366 20.75 -17.78 -24.83
CA GLU A 366 21.36 -16.46 -24.84
C GLU A 366 20.71 -15.48 -23.85
N LYS A 367 19.41 -15.65 -23.58
CA LYS A 367 18.65 -14.79 -22.68
C LYS A 367 18.60 -15.31 -21.25
N ALA A 368 18.71 -16.62 -21.07
CA ALA A 368 18.68 -17.23 -19.73
C ALA A 368 20.02 -17.12 -19.01
N TRP A 369 21.13 -17.07 -19.73
CA TRP A 369 22.48 -17.05 -19.18
C TRP A 369 22.69 -16.06 -18.02
N PRO A 370 22.27 -14.76 -18.08
CA PRO A 370 22.46 -13.85 -16.97
C PRO A 370 21.65 -14.19 -15.71
N LEU A 371 20.58 -15.00 -15.87
CA LEU A 371 19.64 -15.36 -14.81
C LEU A 371 20.03 -16.64 -14.08
N ILE A 372 20.85 -17.48 -14.71
CA ILE A 372 21.26 -18.79 -14.19
C ILE A 372 21.87 -18.72 -12.78
N PRO A 373 22.81 -17.80 -12.47
CA PRO A 373 23.37 -17.71 -11.13
C PRO A 373 22.33 -17.31 -10.07
N ILE A 374 21.32 -16.56 -10.46
CA ILE A 374 20.22 -16.12 -9.56
C ILE A 374 19.33 -17.33 -9.26
N ILE A 375 18.99 -18.10 -10.28
CA ILE A 375 18.11 -19.28 -10.18
C ILE A 375 18.78 -20.40 -9.40
N GLU A 376 20.09 -20.60 -9.60
CA GLU A 376 20.90 -21.55 -8.84
C GLU A 376 20.98 -21.16 -7.36
N LYS A 377 21.29 -19.91 -7.08
CA LYS A 377 21.37 -19.39 -5.71
C LYS A 377 20.02 -19.45 -4.98
N ALA A 378 18.92 -19.35 -5.70
CA ALA A 378 17.58 -19.52 -5.15
C ALA A 378 17.17 -20.99 -4.92
N GLY A 379 18.06 -21.94 -5.22
CA GLY A 379 17.78 -23.39 -5.05
C GLY A 379 16.76 -23.96 -6.04
N MET A 380 16.51 -23.30 -7.16
CA MET A 380 15.47 -23.66 -8.12
C MET A 380 15.97 -24.53 -9.25
N ILE A 381 17.29 -24.64 -9.39
CA ILE A 381 17.99 -25.59 -10.23
C ILE A 381 18.94 -26.35 -9.31
N GLU A 382 18.87 -27.67 -9.31
CA GLU A 382 19.87 -28.45 -8.58
C GLU A 382 21.25 -28.24 -9.20
N PRO A 383 22.26 -27.76 -8.42
CA PRO A 383 23.63 -27.69 -8.87
C PRO A 383 24.04 -29.08 -9.35
N ASN A 384 24.64 -29.20 -10.51
CA ASN A 384 25.04 -30.48 -11.10
C ASN A 384 23.89 -31.34 -11.69
N SER A 385 22.68 -30.83 -11.89
CA SER A 385 21.72 -31.54 -12.71
C SER A 385 22.26 -31.73 -14.13
N ILE A 386 21.95 -32.84 -14.78
CA ILE A 386 22.39 -33.12 -16.16
C ILE A 386 21.97 -32.01 -17.12
N LYS A 387 20.79 -31.44 -16.90
CA LYS A 387 20.30 -30.27 -17.65
C LYS A 387 21.18 -29.04 -17.48
N TRP A 388 21.61 -28.75 -16.25
CA TRP A 388 22.46 -27.66 -15.89
C TRP A 388 23.87 -27.81 -16.51
N MET A 389 24.47 -28.99 -16.41
CA MET A 389 25.78 -29.29 -16.99
C MET A 389 25.78 -29.19 -18.51
N ASN A 390 24.74 -29.66 -19.18
CA ASN A 390 24.58 -29.50 -20.61
C ASN A 390 24.42 -28.04 -21.02
N TYR A 391 23.66 -27.28 -20.24
CA TYR A 391 23.45 -25.88 -20.47
C TYR A 391 24.75 -25.06 -20.34
N LEU A 392 25.57 -25.35 -19.33
CA LEU A 392 26.88 -24.72 -19.16
C LEU A 392 27.89 -25.12 -20.25
N LYS A 393 27.83 -26.36 -20.74
CA LYS A 393 28.64 -26.80 -21.88
C LYS A 393 28.34 -26.01 -23.15
N ASP A 394 27.07 -25.87 -23.43
CA ASP A 394 26.61 -25.19 -24.65
C ASP A 394 26.84 -23.66 -24.62
N ILE A 395 27.09 -23.06 -23.44
CA ILE A 395 27.45 -21.64 -23.32
C ILE A 395 28.96 -21.43 -23.51
N LYS A 396 29.78 -22.45 -23.27
CA LYS A 396 31.23 -22.39 -23.43
C LYS A 396 31.71 -22.63 -24.88
N GLU A 397 30.87 -23.18 -25.72
CA GLU A 397 31.04 -23.29 -27.19
C GLU A 397 30.45 -22.08 -27.92
#